data_6ff1cf6e2fe016d9d9b5a8933cb17c41
#
_entry.id   6ff1cf6e2fe016d9d9b5a8933cb17c41
#
_cell.length_a   1.000
_cell.length_b   1.000
_cell.length_c   1.000
_cell.angle_alpha   90.00
_cell.angle_beta   90.00
_cell.angle_gamma   90.00
#
_symmetry.space_group_name_H-M   'P 1'
#
loop_
_entity.id
_entity.type
_entity.pdbx_description
1 polymer ?
#
loop_
_entity_poly.entity_id
_entity_poly.type
_entity_poly.pdbx_seq_one_letter_code
_entity_poly.pdbx_strand_id
1 'polypeptide(L)'
;MRRNSSTGIFLGLILLGTAGAVTESALAEAPADFLKTFEAEARQDKDFTGFSAERGRAFFQQTHGSDWSCASCHTKNPAVAGKHAKTSKPIKPLAPSANPERFTSTRKVDKWFRRNCNDVVGRTCTPQEKGDILTYLMSVK
;
A
#
# COMPACT_ATOMS: atom_id res chain seq x y z
N MET A 1 84.09 -4.57 -23.96
CA MET A 1 83.02 -4.81 -22.98
C MET A 1 81.93 -3.75 -23.16
N ARG A 2 80.84 -4.05 -23.87
CA ARG A 2 79.69 -3.11 -24.10
C ARG A 2 78.46 -3.74 -23.45
N ARG A 3 77.91 -3.04 -22.48
CA ARG A 3 76.65 -3.41 -21.83
C ARG A 3 75.52 -2.74 -22.60
N ASN A 4 74.64 -3.54 -23.22
CA ASN A 4 73.37 -3.07 -23.76
C ASN A 4 72.33 -3.10 -22.65
N SER A 5 71.79 -1.94 -22.35
CA SER A 5 70.56 -1.81 -21.52
C SER A 5 69.36 -1.70 -22.43
N SER A 6 68.52 -2.71 -22.45
CA SER A 6 67.23 -2.70 -23.17
C SER A 6 66.16 -2.19 -22.24
N THR A 7 65.64 -0.99 -22.56
CA THR A 7 64.53 -0.36 -21.80
C THR A 7 63.21 -0.84 -22.43
N GLY A 8 62.52 -1.75 -21.77
CA GLY A 8 61.17 -2.19 -22.16
C GLY A 8 60.12 -1.17 -21.68
N ILE A 9 59.42 -0.59 -22.65
CA ILE A 9 58.28 0.28 -22.39
C ILE A 9 57.02 -0.63 -22.27
N PHE A 10 56.48 -0.74 -21.06
CA PHE A 10 55.19 -1.38 -20.81
C PHE A 10 54.08 -0.37 -21.08
N LEU A 11 53.38 -0.56 -22.17
CA LEU A 11 52.16 0.19 -22.49
C LEU A 11 50.99 -0.40 -21.69
N GLY A 12 50.63 0.23 -20.59
CA GLY A 12 49.49 -0.16 -19.76
C GLY A 12 48.16 0.25 -20.40
N LEU A 13 47.39 -0.72 -20.85
CA LEU A 13 46.02 -0.52 -21.38
C LEU A 13 45.07 -0.29 -20.18
N ILE A 14 44.64 0.93 -19.93
CA ILE A 14 43.63 1.26 -18.92
C ILE A 14 42.25 1.00 -19.55
N LEU A 15 41.61 -0.10 -19.18
CA LEU A 15 40.20 -0.35 -19.47
C LEU A 15 39.33 0.49 -18.51
N LEU A 16 38.79 1.60 -19.03
CA LEU A 16 37.72 2.33 -18.35
C LEU A 16 36.42 1.50 -18.43
N GLY A 17 36.12 0.77 -17.37
CA GLY A 17 34.83 0.13 -17.19
C GLY A 17 33.77 1.19 -16.87
N THR A 18 32.85 1.46 -17.79
CA THR A 18 31.66 2.27 -17.53
C THR A 18 30.71 1.45 -16.68
N ALA A 19 30.68 1.69 -15.38
CA ALA A 19 29.63 1.18 -14.50
C ALA A 19 28.30 1.87 -14.87
N GLY A 20 27.47 1.20 -15.66
CA GLY A 20 26.11 1.63 -15.94
C GLY A 20 25.30 1.56 -14.65
N ALA A 21 24.92 2.69 -14.06
CA ALA A 21 23.98 2.74 -12.97
C ALA A 21 22.59 2.31 -13.51
N VAL A 22 22.18 1.08 -13.25
CA VAL A 22 20.78 0.64 -13.41
C VAL A 22 19.95 1.35 -12.35
N THR A 23 19.26 2.41 -12.75
CA THR A 23 18.23 3.02 -11.91
C THR A 23 17.04 2.07 -11.87
N GLU A 24 16.92 1.32 -10.78
CA GLU A 24 15.74 0.52 -10.48
C GLU A 24 14.59 1.49 -10.18
N SER A 25 13.71 1.68 -11.16
CA SER A 25 12.47 2.44 -10.97
C SER A 25 11.60 1.63 -10.03
N ALA A 26 11.51 2.06 -8.77
CA ALA A 26 10.54 1.51 -7.83
C ALA A 26 9.13 1.74 -8.40
N LEU A 27 8.51 0.68 -8.90
CA LEU A 27 7.12 0.72 -9.34
C LEU A 27 6.25 1.07 -8.13
N ALA A 28 5.32 2.02 -8.31
CA ALA A 28 4.34 2.32 -7.28
C ALA A 28 3.51 1.07 -7.01
N GLU A 29 3.30 0.75 -5.73
CA GLU A 29 2.46 -0.36 -5.32
C GLU A 29 1.03 -0.13 -5.79
N ALA A 30 0.34 -1.21 -6.15
CA ALA A 30 -1.06 -1.19 -6.56
C ALA A 30 -1.96 -1.76 -5.45
N PRO A 31 -3.26 -1.42 -5.41
CA PRO A 31 -4.19 -2.00 -4.44
C PRO A 31 -4.16 -3.53 -4.39
N ALA A 32 -3.96 -4.21 -5.53
CA ALA A 32 -3.85 -5.66 -5.60
C ALA A 32 -2.64 -6.24 -4.84
N ASP A 33 -1.55 -5.48 -4.71
CA ASP A 33 -0.37 -5.95 -3.99
C ASP A 33 -0.62 -5.97 -2.47
N PHE A 34 -1.40 -5.01 -1.97
CA PHE A 34 -1.84 -5.03 -0.57
C PHE A 34 -2.80 -6.19 -0.28
N LEU A 35 -3.68 -6.55 -1.24
CA LEU A 35 -4.52 -7.74 -1.07
C LEU A 35 -3.68 -9.01 -0.92
N LYS A 36 -2.62 -9.18 -1.73
CA LYS A 36 -1.70 -10.33 -1.59
C LYS A 36 -1.03 -10.36 -0.22
N THR A 37 -0.58 -9.20 0.26
CA THR A 37 0.04 -9.07 1.60
C THR A 37 -0.94 -9.45 2.70
N PHE A 38 -2.15 -8.89 2.68
CA PHE A 38 -3.18 -9.21 3.67
C PHE A 38 -3.63 -10.66 3.59
N GLU A 39 -3.68 -11.26 2.39
CA GLU A 39 -4.00 -12.68 2.21
C GLU A 39 -2.93 -13.58 2.83
N ALA A 40 -1.65 -13.28 2.61
CA ALA A 40 -0.55 -14.04 3.20
C ALA A 40 -0.60 -14.00 4.74
N GLU A 41 -0.97 -12.87 5.32
CA GLU A 41 -1.19 -12.74 6.77
C GLU A 41 -2.46 -13.47 7.23
N ALA A 42 -3.58 -13.33 6.50
CA ALA A 42 -4.87 -13.92 6.87
C ALA A 42 -4.88 -15.45 6.77
N ARG A 43 -4.08 -16.06 5.87
CA ARG A 43 -3.94 -17.52 5.73
C ARG A 43 -3.28 -18.19 6.96
N GLN A 44 -2.77 -17.42 7.91
CA GLN A 44 -2.32 -17.96 9.20
C GLN A 44 -3.51 -18.35 10.10
N ASP A 45 -4.69 -17.82 9.81
CA ASP A 45 -5.93 -18.25 10.43
C ASP A 45 -6.51 -19.41 9.62
N LYS A 46 -6.72 -20.57 10.27
CA LYS A 46 -7.28 -21.79 9.65
C LYS A 46 -8.71 -21.60 9.10
N ASP A 47 -9.43 -20.62 9.64
CA ASP A 47 -10.81 -20.33 9.26
C ASP A 47 -10.90 -19.30 8.09
N PHE A 48 -9.76 -18.88 7.55
CA PHE A 48 -9.71 -17.97 6.42
C PHE A 48 -10.28 -18.62 5.13
N THR A 49 -11.34 -18.03 4.57
CA THR A 49 -12.04 -18.50 3.38
C THR A 49 -11.95 -17.53 2.18
N GLY A 50 -11.01 -16.57 2.24
CA GLY A 50 -10.85 -15.53 1.22
C GLY A 50 -11.52 -14.22 1.61
N PHE A 51 -11.24 -13.17 0.81
CA PHE A 51 -11.81 -11.85 1.02
C PHE A 51 -13.17 -11.70 0.35
N SER A 52 -14.04 -10.85 0.94
CA SER A 52 -15.38 -10.58 0.46
C SER A 52 -15.68 -9.09 0.44
N ALA A 53 -16.09 -8.58 -0.73
CA ALA A 53 -16.55 -7.20 -0.87
C ALA A 53 -17.82 -6.92 -0.05
N GLU A 54 -18.69 -7.92 0.11
CA GLU A 54 -19.92 -7.80 0.90
C GLU A 54 -19.60 -7.64 2.39
N ARG A 55 -18.74 -8.51 2.95
CA ARG A 55 -18.26 -8.37 4.33
C ARG A 55 -17.55 -7.04 4.53
N GLY A 56 -16.70 -6.64 3.58
CA GLY A 56 -15.99 -5.36 3.61
C GLY A 56 -16.93 -4.17 3.60
N ARG A 57 -17.99 -4.20 2.81
CA ARG A 57 -19.06 -3.19 2.79
C ARG A 57 -19.79 -3.11 4.13
N ALA A 58 -20.20 -4.25 4.66
CA ALA A 58 -20.88 -4.32 5.95
C ALA A 58 -19.99 -3.74 7.06
N PHE A 59 -18.74 -4.18 7.13
CA PHE A 59 -17.75 -3.67 8.09
C PHE A 59 -17.53 -2.16 7.95
N PHE A 60 -17.43 -1.65 6.74
CA PHE A 60 -17.20 -0.23 6.44
C PHE A 60 -18.37 0.66 6.88
N GLN A 61 -19.59 0.16 6.84
CA GLN A 61 -20.80 0.94 7.12
C GLN A 61 -21.33 0.80 8.54
N GLN A 62 -21.00 -0.26 9.26
CA GLN A 62 -21.46 -0.45 10.64
C GLN A 62 -20.59 0.34 11.64
N THR A 63 -21.18 0.69 12.79
CA THR A 63 -20.48 1.23 13.96
C THR A 63 -19.99 0.08 14.82
N HIS A 64 -18.72 0.07 15.20
CA HIS A 64 -18.10 -1.04 15.91
C HIS A 64 -18.09 -0.84 17.44
N GLY A 65 -19.26 -0.53 18.01
CA GLY A 65 -19.37 -0.18 19.42
C GLY A 65 -19.00 1.26 19.77
N SER A 66 -18.79 2.08 18.73
CA SER A 66 -18.57 3.52 18.82
C SER A 66 -19.65 4.29 18.05
N ASP A 67 -19.65 5.62 18.14
CA ASP A 67 -20.58 6.48 17.39
C ASP A 67 -20.25 6.57 15.87
N TRP A 68 -19.15 5.95 15.44
CA TRP A 68 -18.57 6.17 14.13
C TRP A 68 -18.39 4.86 13.37
N SER A 69 -18.60 4.96 12.06
CA SER A 69 -18.20 3.95 11.07
C SER A 69 -17.15 4.55 10.12
N CYS A 70 -16.53 3.75 9.29
CA CYS A 70 -15.68 4.29 8.21
C CYS A 70 -16.51 5.20 7.29
N ALA A 71 -17.76 4.83 7.03
CA ALA A 71 -18.70 5.60 6.22
C ALA A 71 -19.08 6.96 6.84
N SER A 72 -18.92 7.16 8.15
CA SER A 72 -19.19 8.45 8.80
C SER A 72 -18.29 9.58 8.27
N CYS A 73 -17.07 9.24 7.85
CA CYS A 73 -16.13 10.18 7.25
C CYS A 73 -16.03 10.04 5.73
N HIS A 74 -16.11 8.79 5.22
CA HIS A 74 -15.88 8.46 3.82
C HIS A 74 -17.17 8.29 3.01
N THR A 75 -18.33 8.57 3.58
CA THR A 75 -19.68 8.37 3.03
C THR A 75 -20.00 6.89 2.76
N LYS A 76 -21.28 6.57 2.51
CA LYS A 76 -21.70 5.22 2.11
C LYS A 76 -21.22 4.85 0.69
N ASN A 77 -20.91 5.88 -0.13
CA ASN A 77 -20.27 5.72 -1.44
C ASN A 77 -18.85 6.25 -1.38
N PRO A 78 -17.83 5.40 -1.20
CA PRO A 78 -16.43 5.85 -1.08
C PRO A 78 -15.82 6.38 -2.39
N ALA A 79 -16.55 6.37 -3.50
CA ALA A 79 -16.13 7.05 -4.73
C ALA A 79 -16.38 8.57 -4.71
N VAL A 80 -17.11 9.09 -3.72
CA VAL A 80 -17.29 10.54 -3.57
C VAL A 80 -16.43 11.10 -2.43
N ALA A 81 -16.20 12.41 -2.47
CA ALA A 81 -15.47 13.09 -1.40
C ALA A 81 -16.23 13.01 -0.07
N GLY A 82 -15.50 12.70 0.98
CA GLY A 82 -15.99 12.66 2.34
C GLY A 82 -15.63 13.89 3.14
N LYS A 83 -15.91 13.83 4.45
CA LYS A 83 -15.66 14.92 5.39
C LYS A 83 -15.32 14.34 6.75
N HIS A 84 -14.24 14.80 7.34
CA HIS A 84 -13.82 14.32 8.66
C HIS A 84 -14.86 14.71 9.72
N ALA A 85 -15.39 13.71 10.42
CA ALA A 85 -16.53 13.87 11.30
C ALA A 85 -16.32 14.93 12.41
N LYS A 86 -15.13 14.99 13.02
CA LYS A 86 -14.82 15.96 14.09
C LYS A 86 -14.37 17.33 13.58
N THR A 87 -13.56 17.37 12.53
CA THR A 87 -12.88 18.61 12.09
C THR A 87 -13.50 19.25 10.88
N SER A 88 -14.48 18.59 10.27
CA SER A 88 -15.13 19.00 9.01
C SER A 88 -14.19 19.20 7.82
N LYS A 89 -12.92 18.79 7.92
CA LYS A 89 -11.97 18.85 6.82
C LYS A 89 -12.40 17.93 5.68
N PRO A 90 -12.32 18.38 4.41
CA PRO A 90 -12.65 17.53 3.27
C PRO A 90 -11.68 16.36 3.16
N ILE A 91 -12.20 15.21 2.75
CA ILE A 91 -11.44 13.98 2.49
C ILE A 91 -11.67 13.60 1.03
N LYS A 92 -10.59 13.46 0.26
CA LYS A 92 -10.67 12.97 -1.14
C LYS A 92 -11.29 11.56 -1.18
N PRO A 93 -11.93 11.18 -2.29
CA PRO A 93 -12.49 9.84 -2.47
C PRO A 93 -11.55 8.74 -2.00
N LEU A 94 -12.12 7.68 -1.41
CA LEU A 94 -11.35 6.56 -0.87
C LEU A 94 -11.25 5.40 -1.87
N ALA A 95 -12.26 5.21 -2.73
CA ALA A 95 -12.24 4.18 -3.76
C ALA A 95 -11.13 4.45 -4.80
N PRO A 96 -10.29 3.45 -5.15
CA PRO A 96 -9.24 3.62 -6.17
C PRO A 96 -9.76 4.04 -7.55
N SER A 97 -10.98 3.64 -7.91
CA SER A 97 -11.63 4.06 -9.17
C SER A 97 -11.80 5.57 -9.29
N ALA A 98 -12.07 6.26 -8.19
CA ALA A 98 -12.25 7.72 -8.14
C ALA A 98 -10.98 8.47 -7.70
N ASN A 99 -10.02 7.78 -7.11
CA ASN A 99 -8.74 8.37 -6.66
C ASN A 99 -7.60 7.35 -6.80
N PRO A 100 -6.92 7.32 -7.95
CA PRO A 100 -5.85 6.37 -8.23
C PRO A 100 -4.63 6.48 -7.30
N GLU A 101 -4.50 7.57 -6.52
CA GLU A 101 -3.43 7.72 -5.54
C GLU A 101 -3.65 6.89 -4.26
N ARG A 102 -4.83 6.27 -4.12
CA ARG A 102 -5.14 5.41 -2.97
C ARG A 102 -4.45 4.06 -3.11
N PHE A 103 -3.97 3.56 -1.98
CA PHE A 103 -3.32 2.24 -1.90
C PHE A 103 -2.13 2.09 -2.86
N THR A 104 -1.25 3.10 -2.87
CA THR A 104 -0.03 3.13 -3.70
C THR A 104 1.25 3.25 -2.87
N SER A 105 1.17 3.05 -1.55
CA SER A 105 2.33 3.17 -0.64
C SER A 105 2.07 2.41 0.65
N THR A 106 2.89 1.38 0.92
CA THR A 106 2.87 0.57 2.15
C THR A 106 2.83 1.45 3.40
N ARG A 107 3.74 2.41 3.53
CA ARG A 107 3.79 3.30 4.68
C ARG A 107 2.47 4.07 4.91
N LYS A 108 1.79 4.49 3.84
CA LYS A 108 0.50 5.19 3.95
C LYS A 108 -0.61 4.21 4.32
N VAL A 109 -0.66 3.03 3.71
CA VAL A 109 -1.67 2.00 3.96
C VAL A 109 -1.60 1.55 5.42
N ASP A 110 -0.43 1.18 5.92
CA ASP A 110 -0.22 0.76 7.30
C ASP A 110 -0.60 1.84 8.30
N LYS A 111 -0.13 3.08 8.06
CA LYS A 111 -0.45 4.23 8.92
C LYS A 111 -1.95 4.44 9.01
N TRP A 112 -2.66 4.43 7.88
CA TRP A 112 -4.07 4.77 7.86
C TRP A 112 -4.96 3.64 8.35
N PHE A 113 -4.65 2.36 8.05
CA PHE A 113 -5.38 1.25 8.66
C PHE A 113 -5.21 1.24 10.17
N ARG A 114 -3.96 1.35 10.68
CA ARG A 114 -3.71 1.40 12.12
C ARG A 114 -4.50 2.52 12.79
N ARG A 115 -4.44 3.74 12.24
CA ARG A 115 -5.12 4.89 12.83
C ARG A 115 -6.63 4.76 12.77
N ASN A 116 -7.17 4.51 11.61
CA ASN A 116 -8.62 4.50 11.40
C ASN A 116 -9.29 3.32 12.11
N CYS A 117 -8.66 2.14 12.13
CA CYS A 117 -9.18 1.01 12.90
C CYS A 117 -9.20 1.32 14.41
N ASN A 118 -8.14 1.92 14.95
CA ASN A 118 -8.14 2.32 16.36
C ASN A 118 -9.23 3.38 16.66
N ASP A 119 -9.41 4.35 15.75
CA ASP A 119 -10.38 5.43 15.96
C ASP A 119 -11.85 4.96 15.81
N VAL A 120 -12.12 3.95 14.96
CA VAL A 120 -13.49 3.51 14.61
C VAL A 120 -13.84 2.18 15.28
N VAL A 121 -12.89 1.24 15.32
CA VAL A 121 -13.12 -0.14 15.81
C VAL A 121 -12.61 -0.31 17.24
N GLY A 122 -11.81 0.63 17.76
CA GLY A 122 -11.20 0.56 19.10
C GLY A 122 -10.03 -0.43 19.20
N ARG A 123 -9.59 -1.01 18.07
CA ARG A 123 -8.47 -1.96 17.99
C ARG A 123 -7.84 -1.95 16.61
N THR A 124 -6.74 -2.65 16.46
CA THR A 124 -6.18 -2.97 15.14
C THR A 124 -7.12 -3.89 14.36
N CYS A 125 -7.37 -3.59 13.09
CA CYS A 125 -8.10 -4.48 12.21
C CYS A 125 -7.29 -5.74 11.91
N THR A 126 -7.97 -6.88 11.84
CA THR A 126 -7.36 -8.14 11.44
C THR A 126 -6.96 -8.11 9.95
N PRO A 127 -6.06 -8.99 9.49
CA PRO A 127 -5.75 -9.12 8.06
C PRO A 127 -6.99 -9.40 7.21
N GLN A 128 -7.93 -10.22 7.70
CA GLN A 128 -9.23 -10.50 7.07
C GLN A 128 -10.03 -9.21 6.87
N GLU A 129 -10.18 -8.40 7.93
CA GLU A 129 -10.95 -7.14 7.87
C GLU A 129 -10.31 -6.14 6.90
N LYS A 130 -8.99 -6.00 6.92
CA LYS A 130 -8.25 -5.13 5.98
C LYS A 130 -8.47 -5.57 4.53
N GLY A 131 -8.38 -6.87 4.26
CA GLY A 131 -8.57 -7.42 2.92
C GLY A 131 -10.01 -7.31 2.44
N ASP A 132 -11.00 -7.56 3.30
CA ASP A 132 -12.42 -7.39 2.98
C ASP A 132 -12.74 -5.93 2.66
N ILE A 133 -12.26 -4.97 3.48
CA ILE A 133 -12.42 -3.54 3.23
C ILE A 133 -11.80 -3.15 1.88
N LEU A 134 -10.57 -3.56 1.61
CA LEU A 134 -9.89 -3.20 0.36
C LEU A 134 -10.58 -3.83 -0.86
N THR A 135 -11.05 -5.08 -0.76
CA THR A 135 -11.83 -5.75 -1.79
C THR A 135 -13.11 -4.99 -2.09
N TYR A 136 -13.82 -4.52 -1.05
CA TYR A 136 -14.99 -3.65 -1.22
C TYR A 136 -14.62 -2.35 -1.94
N LEU A 137 -13.59 -1.63 -1.48
CA LEU A 137 -13.20 -0.34 -2.06
C LEU A 137 -12.79 -0.47 -3.54
N MET A 138 -12.17 -1.57 -3.92
CA MET A 138 -11.81 -1.87 -5.32
C MET A 138 -13.02 -2.23 -6.19
N SER A 139 -14.10 -2.74 -5.60
CA SER A 139 -15.35 -3.09 -6.31
C SER A 139 -16.22 -1.87 -6.64
N VAL A 140 -15.98 -0.74 -5.98
CA VAL A 140 -16.75 0.50 -6.18
C VAL A 140 -16.33 1.16 -7.50
N LYS A 141 -17.32 1.49 -8.34
CA LYS A 141 -17.14 2.15 -9.65
C LYS A 141 -17.51 3.63 -9.59
#